data_a75d618bd6eebe1e48f220e92fafa43e
#
_entry.id   a75d618bd6eebe1e48f220e92fafa43e
#
_cell.length_a   1.000
_cell.length_b   1.000
_cell.length_c   1.000
_cell.angle_alpha   90.00
_cell.angle_beta   90.00
_cell.angle_gamma   90.00
#
_symmetry.space_group_name_H-M   'P 1'
#
loop_
_entity.id
_entity.type
_entity.pdbx_description
1 polymer ?
#
loop_
_entity_poly.entity_id
_entity_poly.type
_entity_poly.pdbx_seq_one_letter_code
_entity_poly.pdbx_strand_id
1 'polypeptide(L)'
;MRTDKGVSRFLVEIADSEMEREYGLMCRRALAADRGMLFLFAKAAPQMFWMRNTLIPLDIIYIGADGRVVSISRNVQPLDESGAPSAGPAKFVLELAAGRAAQIGLLPGDRVLHRALPRG
;
A
#
# COMPACT_ATOMS: atom_id res chain seq x y z
N MET A 1 9.14 7.40 2.50
CA MET A 1 8.05 8.23 1.93
C MET A 1 8.25 9.68 2.32
N ARG A 2 7.95 10.57 1.43
CA ARG A 2 8.12 12.01 1.65
C ARG A 2 6.76 12.68 1.74
N THR A 3 6.48 13.29 2.87
CA THR A 3 5.25 14.02 3.17
C THR A 3 5.58 15.42 3.69
N ASP A 4 4.56 16.22 3.96
CA ASP A 4 4.73 17.53 4.59
C ASP A 4 5.37 17.45 5.99
N LYS A 5 5.32 16.29 6.63
CA LYS A 5 5.94 16.05 7.94
C LYS A 5 7.38 15.53 7.84
N GLY A 6 7.93 15.45 6.64
CA GLY A 6 9.30 14.97 6.41
C GLY A 6 9.34 13.59 5.75
N VAL A 7 10.39 12.83 6.07
CA VAL A 7 10.62 11.51 5.47
C VAL A 7 10.38 10.43 6.51
N SER A 8 9.58 9.43 6.14
CA SER A 8 9.34 8.23 6.96
C SER A 8 9.86 7.00 6.22
N ARG A 9 10.48 6.08 6.95
CA ARG A 9 11.13 4.89 6.39
C ARG A 9 10.41 3.63 6.84
N PHE A 10 10.23 2.70 5.88
CA PHE A 10 9.62 1.41 6.14
C PHE A 10 10.45 0.32 5.48
N LEU A 11 10.56 -0.84 6.12
CA LEU A 11 11.07 -2.05 5.50
C LEU A 11 9.89 -2.80 4.89
N VAL A 12 9.96 -3.09 3.59
CA VAL A 12 8.85 -3.71 2.88
C VAL A 12 9.28 -5.04 2.26
N GLU A 13 8.36 -6.00 2.29
CA GLU A 13 8.46 -7.19 1.46
C GLU A 13 7.93 -6.84 0.08
N ILE A 14 8.49 -7.45 -0.96
CA ILE A 14 8.08 -7.22 -2.35
C ILE A 14 7.16 -8.34 -2.80
N ALA A 15 6.01 -7.99 -3.34
CA ALA A 15 5.08 -8.89 -4.00
C ALA A 15 5.04 -8.54 -5.48
N ASP A 16 5.78 -9.29 -6.30
CA ASP A 16 5.92 -9.01 -7.73
C ASP A 16 5.54 -10.19 -8.64
N SER A 17 5.17 -11.33 -8.07
CA SER A 17 4.54 -12.43 -8.81
C SER A 17 3.03 -12.40 -8.62
N GLU A 18 2.29 -13.04 -9.54
CA GLU A 18 0.84 -13.12 -9.42
C GLU A 18 0.42 -13.77 -8.09
N MET A 19 1.09 -14.87 -7.73
CA MET A 19 0.80 -15.58 -6.49
C MET A 19 1.09 -14.72 -5.26
N GLU A 20 2.21 -14.02 -5.24
CA GLU A 20 2.57 -13.13 -4.13
C GLU A 20 1.59 -11.97 -3.99
N ARG A 21 1.17 -11.38 -5.12
CA ARG A 21 0.19 -10.29 -5.11
C ARG A 21 -1.18 -10.76 -4.58
N GLU A 22 -1.61 -11.96 -4.97
CA GLU A 22 -2.88 -12.50 -4.48
C GLU A 22 -2.84 -12.86 -3.00
N TYR A 23 -1.73 -13.44 -2.53
CA TYR A 23 -1.60 -13.83 -1.13
C TYR A 23 -1.47 -12.60 -0.22
N GLY A 24 -0.63 -11.63 -0.62
CA GLY A 24 -0.39 -10.43 0.16
C GLY A 24 -0.03 -10.73 1.62
N LEU A 25 -0.72 -10.07 2.54
CA LEU A 25 -0.53 -10.24 3.99
C LEU A 25 -1.55 -11.21 4.61
N MET A 26 -2.14 -12.10 3.82
CA MET A 26 -3.08 -13.10 4.33
C MET A 26 -2.46 -13.92 5.47
N CYS A 27 -3.30 -14.31 6.42
CA CYS A 27 -2.94 -15.19 7.54
C CYS A 27 -1.89 -14.64 8.50
N ARG A 28 -1.43 -13.42 8.34
CA ARG A 28 -0.53 -12.79 9.31
C ARG A 28 -1.33 -12.25 10.48
N ARG A 29 -0.78 -12.39 11.68
CA ARG A 29 -1.44 -11.95 12.91
C ARG A 29 -0.97 -10.58 13.37
N ALA A 30 0.12 -10.06 12.82
CA ALA A 30 0.66 -8.78 13.21
C ALA A 30 1.49 -8.19 12.07
N LEU A 31 1.56 -6.87 12.04
CA LEU A 31 2.44 -6.12 11.15
C LEU A 31 3.02 -4.97 11.97
N ALA A 32 4.35 -4.96 12.12
CA ALA A 32 5.02 -3.92 12.86
C ALA A 32 4.84 -2.56 12.19
N ALA A 33 4.88 -1.48 12.98
CA ALA A 33 4.61 -0.12 12.51
C ALA A 33 5.59 0.36 11.43
N ASP A 34 6.82 -0.19 11.39
CA ASP A 34 7.84 0.15 10.40
C ASP A 34 7.95 -0.85 9.25
N ARG A 35 7.00 -1.75 9.12
CA ARG A 35 6.99 -2.81 8.10
C ARG A 35 5.80 -2.65 7.17
N GLY A 36 5.91 -3.21 5.99
CA GLY A 36 4.84 -3.23 5.02
C GLY A 36 5.10 -4.21 3.90
N MET A 37 4.20 -4.20 2.91
CA MET A 37 4.37 -4.96 1.68
C MET A 37 4.13 -4.05 0.49
N LEU A 38 5.05 -4.07 -0.45
CA LEU A 38 4.96 -3.30 -1.69
C LEU A 38 4.64 -4.23 -2.85
N PHE A 39 3.52 -3.98 -3.50
CA PHE A 39 3.02 -4.76 -4.63
C PHE A 39 3.40 -4.06 -5.92
N LEU A 40 4.01 -4.80 -6.84
CA LEU A 40 4.43 -4.29 -8.14
C LEU A 40 3.57 -4.91 -9.23
N PHE A 41 2.96 -4.07 -10.06
CA PHE A 41 2.15 -4.49 -11.21
C PHE A 41 2.85 -4.11 -12.50
N ALA A 42 2.61 -4.87 -13.56
CA ALA A 42 3.24 -4.62 -14.85
C ALA A 42 2.79 -3.32 -15.49
N LYS A 43 1.53 -2.92 -15.24
CA LYS A 43 0.92 -1.71 -15.81
C LYS A 43 0.12 -0.97 -14.76
N ALA A 44 0.02 0.35 -14.92
CA ALA A 44 -0.93 1.13 -14.15
C ALA A 44 -2.35 0.79 -14.60
N ALA A 45 -3.21 0.46 -13.65
CA ALA A 45 -4.61 0.11 -13.90
C ALA A 45 -5.42 0.37 -12.62
N PRO A 46 -6.74 0.50 -12.72
CA PRO A 46 -7.57 0.51 -11.52
C PRO A 46 -7.33 -0.77 -10.72
N GLN A 47 -7.12 -0.62 -9.42
CA GLN A 47 -6.86 -1.74 -8.51
C GLN A 47 -7.97 -1.83 -7.49
N MET A 48 -8.23 -3.07 -7.04
CA MET A 48 -9.13 -3.33 -5.94
C MET A 48 -8.51 -4.39 -5.04
N PHE A 49 -8.35 -4.06 -3.78
CA PHE A 49 -7.78 -4.96 -2.79
C PHE A 49 -8.87 -5.43 -1.83
N TRP A 50 -8.75 -6.66 -1.37
CA TRP A 50 -9.69 -7.32 -0.48
C TRP A 50 -8.96 -7.72 0.79
N MET A 51 -9.70 -7.78 1.88
CA MET A 51 -9.17 -8.22 3.17
C MET A 51 -9.49 -9.70 3.45
N ARG A 52 -9.75 -10.48 2.41
CA ARG A 52 -10.03 -11.91 2.54
C ARG A 52 -8.86 -12.61 3.21
N ASN A 53 -9.15 -13.38 4.26
CA ASN A 53 -8.15 -14.09 5.07
C ASN A 53 -7.04 -13.19 5.64
N THR A 54 -7.23 -11.89 5.64
CA THR A 54 -6.32 -10.91 6.25
C THR A 54 -6.82 -10.59 7.64
N LEU A 55 -5.99 -10.86 8.65
CA LEU A 55 -6.40 -10.86 10.06
C LEU A 55 -6.10 -9.54 10.78
N ILE A 56 -5.45 -8.60 10.11
CA ILE A 56 -5.02 -7.32 10.69
C ILE A 56 -5.59 -6.16 9.86
N PRO A 57 -5.98 -5.05 10.51
CA PRO A 57 -6.41 -3.87 9.77
C PRO A 57 -5.22 -3.22 9.07
N LEU A 58 -5.43 -2.69 7.88
CA LEU A 58 -4.37 -2.15 7.04
C LEU A 58 -4.75 -0.77 6.48
N ASP A 59 -3.71 0.04 6.24
CA ASP A 59 -3.79 1.16 5.31
C ASP A 59 -3.31 0.66 3.95
N ILE A 60 -4.11 0.88 2.91
CA ILE A 60 -3.79 0.48 1.55
C ILE A 60 -3.53 1.74 0.73
N ILE A 61 -2.29 1.89 0.28
CA ILE A 61 -1.82 3.10 -0.40
C ILE A 61 -1.62 2.76 -1.87
N TYR A 62 -2.42 3.39 -2.73
CA TYR A 62 -2.36 3.21 -4.18
C TYR A 62 -1.43 4.25 -4.79
N ILE A 63 -0.48 3.79 -5.60
CA ILE A 63 0.62 4.62 -6.11
C ILE A 63 0.61 4.53 -7.64
N GLY A 64 0.64 5.68 -8.28
CA GLY A 64 0.67 5.79 -9.74
C GLY A 64 2.01 5.41 -10.34
N ALA A 65 2.05 5.32 -11.67
CA ALA A 65 3.25 4.98 -12.41
C ALA A 65 4.39 5.98 -12.19
N ASP A 66 4.07 7.21 -11.77
CA ASP A 66 5.05 8.27 -11.48
C ASP A 66 5.63 8.20 -10.05
N GLY A 67 5.18 7.23 -9.24
CA GLY A 67 5.64 7.09 -7.85
C GLY A 67 4.91 7.97 -6.85
N ARG A 68 3.85 8.66 -7.26
CA ARG A 68 3.04 9.50 -6.37
C ARG A 68 1.80 8.78 -5.90
N VAL A 69 1.39 9.06 -4.68
CA VAL A 69 0.17 8.50 -4.09
C VAL A 69 -1.04 9.00 -4.87
N VAL A 70 -1.86 8.07 -5.35
CA VAL A 70 -3.14 8.35 -6.04
C VAL A 70 -4.27 8.46 -5.03
N SER A 71 -4.37 7.46 -4.16
CA SER A 71 -5.41 7.39 -3.14
C SER A 71 -4.98 6.48 -2.00
N ILE A 72 -5.68 6.58 -0.88
CA ILE A 72 -5.41 5.79 0.32
C ILE A 72 -6.74 5.26 0.85
N SER A 73 -6.82 3.94 1.03
CA SER A 73 -7.91 3.32 1.78
C SER A 73 -7.42 3.13 3.22
N ARG A 74 -7.94 3.92 4.14
CA ARG A 74 -7.45 3.97 5.52
C ARG A 74 -8.20 3.01 6.41
N ASN A 75 -7.48 2.35 7.30
CA ASN A 75 -8.03 1.50 8.35
C ASN A 75 -9.04 0.47 7.78
N VAL A 76 -8.63 -0.24 6.74
CA VAL A 76 -9.45 -1.28 6.14
C VAL A 76 -9.51 -2.46 7.10
N GLN A 77 -10.72 -2.89 7.43
CA GLN A 77 -10.93 -3.83 8.51
C GLN A 77 -10.57 -5.27 8.12
N PRO A 78 -10.11 -6.08 9.09
CA PRO A 78 -9.82 -7.49 8.83
C PRO A 78 -11.03 -8.22 8.25
N LEU A 79 -10.77 -9.16 7.34
CA LEU A 79 -11.76 -10.06 6.76
C LEU A 79 -12.87 -9.37 5.95
N ASP A 80 -12.76 -8.08 5.70
CA ASP A 80 -13.71 -7.34 4.87
C ASP A 80 -13.52 -7.69 3.40
N GLU A 81 -14.52 -8.29 2.79
CA GLU A 81 -14.50 -8.71 1.39
C GLU A 81 -15.19 -7.72 0.45
N SER A 82 -15.63 -6.55 0.96
CA SER A 82 -16.32 -5.56 0.12
C SER A 82 -15.40 -4.91 -0.93
N GLY A 83 -14.08 -5.04 -0.73
CA GLY A 83 -13.10 -4.46 -1.63
C GLY A 83 -12.75 -3.01 -1.28
N ALA A 84 -11.51 -2.64 -1.56
CA ALA A 84 -11.01 -1.28 -1.37
C ALA A 84 -10.45 -0.81 -2.72
N PRO A 85 -11.21 -0.01 -3.50
CA PRO A 85 -10.78 0.38 -4.84
C PRO A 85 -9.83 1.57 -4.81
N SER A 86 -8.93 1.64 -5.80
CA SER A 86 -8.14 2.84 -6.06
C SER A 86 -9.01 3.91 -6.72
N ALA A 87 -8.74 5.18 -6.44
CA ALA A 87 -9.46 6.29 -7.06
C ALA A 87 -9.01 6.55 -8.51
N GLY A 88 -7.95 5.90 -8.96
CA GLY A 88 -7.43 6.01 -10.31
C GLY A 88 -6.43 4.90 -10.59
N PRO A 89 -5.78 4.91 -11.77
CA PRO A 89 -4.81 3.87 -12.11
C PRO A 89 -3.66 3.85 -11.12
N ALA A 90 -3.33 2.65 -10.63
CA ALA A 90 -2.19 2.42 -9.74
C ALA A 90 -1.29 1.34 -10.33
N LYS A 91 0.01 1.59 -10.31
CA LYS A 91 1.00 0.61 -10.73
C LYS A 91 1.66 -0.09 -9.54
N PHE A 92 1.61 0.54 -8.39
CA PHE A 92 2.17 0.01 -7.15
C PHE A 92 1.14 0.16 -6.04
N VAL A 93 1.18 -0.76 -5.09
CA VAL A 93 0.33 -0.67 -3.89
C VAL A 93 1.20 -0.96 -2.69
N LEU A 94 1.07 -0.14 -1.65
CA LEU A 94 1.80 -0.30 -0.40
C LEU A 94 0.81 -0.55 0.72
N GLU A 95 0.94 -1.70 1.39
CA GLU A 95 0.15 -2.00 2.58
C GLU A 95 0.98 -1.75 3.84
N LEU A 96 0.43 -0.98 4.74
CA LEU A 96 1.00 -0.66 6.06
C LEU A 96 0.00 -1.01 7.15
N ALA A 97 0.50 -1.10 8.39
CA ALA A 97 -0.38 -1.24 9.54
C ALA A 97 -1.36 -0.05 9.60
N ALA A 98 -2.62 -0.32 9.95
CA ALA A 98 -3.65 0.71 10.00
C ALA A 98 -3.25 1.86 10.92
N GLY A 99 -3.49 3.09 10.46
CA GLY A 99 -3.15 4.31 11.19
C GLY A 99 -1.79 4.89 10.85
N ARG A 100 -0.89 4.12 10.21
CA ARG A 100 0.46 4.63 9.89
C ARG A 100 0.43 5.74 8.86
N ALA A 101 -0.46 5.64 7.86
CA ALA A 101 -0.58 6.71 6.86
C ALA A 101 -0.95 8.05 7.52
N ALA A 102 -1.90 8.03 8.45
CA ALA A 102 -2.29 9.24 9.18
C ALA A 102 -1.14 9.75 10.08
N GLN A 103 -0.45 8.84 10.76
CA GLN A 103 0.66 9.22 11.66
C GLN A 103 1.78 9.95 10.93
N ILE A 104 2.11 9.53 9.72
CA ILE A 104 3.17 10.19 8.93
C ILE A 104 2.63 11.34 8.08
N GLY A 105 1.33 11.60 8.11
CA GLY A 105 0.70 12.68 7.35
C GLY A 105 0.66 12.41 5.85
N LEU A 106 0.56 11.15 5.43
CA LEU A 106 0.55 10.78 4.02
C LEU A 106 -0.74 11.24 3.35
N LEU A 107 -0.61 11.89 2.19
CA LEU A 107 -1.72 12.42 1.39
C LEU A 107 -1.52 12.06 -0.07
N PRO A 108 -2.62 11.99 -0.87
CA PRO A 108 -2.48 11.91 -2.32
C PRO A 108 -1.55 12.99 -2.86
N GLY A 109 -0.72 12.63 -3.82
CA GLY A 109 0.30 13.51 -4.37
C GLY A 109 1.68 13.37 -3.70
N ASP A 110 1.75 12.82 -2.51
CA ASP A 110 3.03 12.57 -1.85
C ASP A 110 3.84 11.51 -2.60
N ARG A 111 5.15 11.58 -2.44
CA ARG A 111 6.06 10.69 -3.18
C ARG A 111 6.48 9.50 -2.33
N VAL A 112 6.41 8.33 -2.93
CA VAL A 112 6.96 7.10 -2.38
C VAL A 112 8.29 6.81 -3.06
N LEU A 113 9.34 6.61 -2.26
CA LEU A 113 10.70 6.40 -2.74
C LEU A 113 11.11 4.95 -2.49
N HIS A 114 11.41 4.25 -3.56
CA HIS A 114 11.94 2.89 -3.53
C HIS A 114 12.66 2.65 -4.86
N ARG A 115 13.68 1.78 -4.86
CA ARG A 115 14.42 1.49 -6.08
C ARG A 115 13.57 0.89 -7.20
N ALA A 116 12.43 0.27 -6.86
CA ALA A 116 11.49 -0.30 -7.83
C ALA A 116 10.53 0.75 -8.41
N LEU A 117 10.50 1.97 -7.86
CA LEU A 117 9.62 3.05 -8.29
C LEU A 117 10.42 4.14 -9.01
N PRO A 118 9.77 4.89 -9.94
CA PRO A 118 10.45 6.00 -10.60
C PRO A 118 10.89 7.07 -9.60
N ARG A 119 12.02 7.68 -9.88
CA ARG A 119 12.47 8.88 -9.16
C ARG A 119 11.90 10.09 -9.87
N GLY A 120 11.38 11.00 -9.08
CA GLY A 120 10.74 12.11 -9.65
C GLY A 120 11.47 13.36 -9.81
#